data_8150a89db0e741f7924ccab61beb0a73
#
_entry.id   8150a89db0e741f7924ccab61beb0a73
#
_cell.length_a   1.000
_cell.length_b   1.000
_cell.length_c   1.000
_cell.angle_alpha   90.00
_cell.angle_beta   90.00
_cell.angle_gamma   90.00
#
_symmetry.space_group_name_H-M   'P 1'
#
loop_
_entity.id
_entity.type
_entity.pdbx_description
1 polymer ?
#
loop_
_entity_poly.entity_id
_entity_poly.type
_entity_poly.pdbx_seq_one_letter_code
_entity_poly.pdbx_strand_id
1 'polypeptide(L)'
;VILITDGFPVGDTVSPKTVIERANDAETSVYTVLLPSFSRLQADKKPLLTPLEASGLIEKTGGRSFYATGKDFEPLFAALAEEITSSYALAFYADEEKPGEGKFRQVRIETPAGFQVKQNRTGYQVKND
;
A
#
# COMPACT_ATOMS: atom_id res chain seq x y z
N VAL A 1 -0.34 0.39 -9.25
CA VAL A 1 -1.76 0.18 -9.65
C VAL A 1 -2.63 1.18 -8.91
N ILE A 2 -3.66 1.73 -9.58
CA ILE A 2 -4.67 2.62 -8.98
C ILE A 2 -6.01 1.90 -9.03
N LEU A 3 -6.66 1.75 -7.87
CA LEU A 3 -8.01 1.21 -7.74
C LEU A 3 -8.98 2.35 -7.45
N ILE A 4 -10.05 2.47 -8.24
CA ILE A 4 -11.15 3.38 -7.99
C ILE A 4 -12.34 2.54 -7.57
N THR A 5 -12.76 2.63 -6.32
CA THR A 5 -13.72 1.70 -5.72
C THR A 5 -14.42 2.30 -4.50
N ASP A 6 -15.52 1.73 -4.09
CA ASP A 6 -16.16 1.99 -2.80
C ASP A 6 -15.54 1.18 -1.64
N GLY A 7 -14.59 0.28 -1.96
CA GLY A 7 -13.86 -0.54 -0.99
C GLY A 7 -14.56 -1.81 -0.53
N PHE A 8 -15.68 -2.18 -1.15
CA PHE A 8 -16.43 -3.41 -0.85
C PHE A 8 -16.22 -4.44 -1.95
N PRO A 9 -15.80 -5.67 -1.61
CA PRO A 9 -15.65 -6.75 -2.58
C PRO A 9 -17.02 -7.28 -3.01
N VAL A 10 -17.12 -7.68 -4.30
CA VAL A 10 -18.29 -8.33 -4.86
C VAL A 10 -17.86 -9.62 -5.55
N GLY A 11 -18.60 -10.71 -5.32
CA GLY A 11 -18.33 -12.02 -5.92
C GLY A 11 -17.24 -12.83 -5.20
N ASP A 12 -16.62 -13.77 -5.91
CA ASP A 12 -15.55 -14.60 -5.40
C ASP A 12 -14.29 -13.76 -5.16
N THR A 13 -13.76 -13.84 -3.95
CA THR A 13 -12.61 -13.02 -3.53
C THR A 13 -11.36 -13.86 -3.36
N VAL A 14 -10.25 -13.34 -3.83
CA VAL A 14 -8.92 -13.84 -3.50
C VAL A 14 -8.51 -13.29 -2.14
N SER A 15 -7.80 -14.08 -1.32
CA SER A 15 -7.38 -13.61 -0.01
C SER A 15 -6.50 -12.35 -0.13
N PRO A 16 -6.67 -11.35 0.75
CA PRO A 16 -5.82 -10.16 0.75
C PRO A 16 -4.33 -10.49 0.86
N LYS A 17 -3.99 -11.51 1.63
CA LYS A 17 -2.60 -11.99 1.76
C LYS A 17 -2.01 -12.37 0.41
N THR A 18 -2.72 -13.17 -0.38
CA THR A 18 -2.27 -13.58 -1.72
C THR A 18 -2.08 -12.39 -2.66
N VAL A 19 -2.98 -11.40 -2.58
CA VAL A 19 -2.87 -10.19 -3.42
C VAL A 19 -1.66 -9.36 -3.00
N ILE A 20 -1.42 -9.19 -1.70
CA ILE A 20 -0.26 -8.48 -1.15
C ILE A 20 1.05 -9.16 -1.60
N GLU A 21 1.14 -10.48 -1.46
CA GLU A 21 2.31 -11.25 -1.89
C GLU A 21 2.60 -11.04 -3.38
N ARG A 22 1.59 -11.20 -4.23
CA ARG A 22 1.75 -11.00 -5.68
C ARG A 22 2.10 -9.57 -6.06
N ALA A 23 1.52 -8.57 -5.40
CA ALA A 23 1.84 -7.17 -5.65
C ALA A 23 3.30 -6.86 -5.27
N ASN A 24 3.75 -7.37 -4.13
CA ASN A 24 5.13 -7.18 -3.67
C ASN A 24 6.14 -7.94 -4.53
N ASP A 25 5.82 -9.16 -4.98
CA ASP A 25 6.67 -9.93 -5.91
C ASP A 25 6.79 -9.22 -7.26
N ALA A 26 5.72 -8.56 -7.70
CA ALA A 26 5.71 -7.76 -8.92
C ALA A 26 6.22 -6.31 -8.72
N GLU A 27 6.76 -5.98 -7.53
CA GLU A 27 7.24 -4.63 -7.17
C GLU A 27 6.20 -3.52 -7.40
N THR A 28 4.93 -3.86 -7.21
CA THR A 28 3.80 -3.01 -7.55
C THR A 28 3.14 -2.44 -6.29
N SER A 29 3.17 -1.12 -6.13
CA SER A 29 2.39 -0.42 -5.11
C SER A 29 0.94 -0.25 -5.55
N VAL A 30 0.01 -0.40 -4.60
CA VAL A 30 -1.44 -0.29 -4.84
C VAL A 30 -1.96 0.97 -4.16
N TYR A 31 -2.47 1.90 -4.96
CA TYR A 31 -3.12 3.13 -4.52
C TYR A 31 -4.62 2.99 -4.68
N THR A 32 -5.40 3.64 -3.81
CA THR A 32 -6.86 3.65 -3.95
C THR A 32 -7.43 5.04 -3.97
N VAL A 33 -8.43 5.24 -4.81
CA VAL A 33 -9.38 6.35 -4.74
C VAL A 33 -10.70 5.76 -4.26
N LEU A 34 -11.01 6.01 -2.99
CA LEU A 34 -12.21 5.54 -2.34
C LEU A 34 -13.37 6.49 -2.62
N LEU A 35 -14.38 5.98 -3.30
CA LEU A 35 -15.64 6.65 -3.52
C LEU A 35 -16.54 6.43 -2.30
N PRO A 36 -17.12 7.48 -1.70
CA PRO A 36 -18.03 7.30 -0.57
C PRO A 36 -19.26 6.53 -1.04
N SER A 37 -19.49 5.34 -0.48
CA SER A 37 -20.77 4.67 -0.63
C SER A 37 -21.85 5.40 0.20
N PHE A 38 -23.10 5.31 -0.21
CA PHE A 38 -24.23 6.03 0.41
C PHE A 38 -24.37 5.79 1.92
N SER A 39 -23.92 4.63 2.41
CA SER A 39 -23.96 4.26 3.81
C SER A 39 -22.95 5.02 4.70
N ARG A 40 -21.95 5.68 4.12
CA ARG A 40 -20.97 6.51 4.84
C ARG A 40 -21.42 7.95 5.04
N LEU A 41 -22.45 8.38 4.35
CA LEU A 41 -22.95 9.77 4.40
C LEU A 41 -23.88 10.04 5.59
N GLN A 42 -24.05 9.11 6.52
CA GLN A 42 -24.72 9.38 7.80
C GLN A 42 -23.80 10.23 8.68
N ALA A 43 -24.15 11.50 8.76
CA ALA A 43 -23.35 12.67 9.11
C ALA A 43 -22.61 12.70 10.45
N ASP A 44 -22.77 11.74 11.36
CA ASP A 44 -22.27 11.84 12.73
C ASP A 44 -21.43 10.63 13.22
N LYS A 45 -21.07 9.70 12.35
CA LYS A 45 -20.25 8.56 12.75
C LYS A 45 -18.91 8.59 12.04
N LYS A 46 -17.82 8.33 12.79
CA LYS A 46 -16.50 8.02 12.22
C LYS A 46 -16.68 7.10 11.01
N PRO A 47 -16.09 7.42 9.84
CA PRO A 47 -16.19 6.55 8.68
C PRO A 47 -15.67 5.17 9.08
N LEU A 48 -16.50 4.16 8.94
CA LEU A 48 -16.11 2.78 9.15
C LEU A 48 -15.07 2.41 8.07
N LEU A 49 -14.00 1.74 8.49
CA LEU A 49 -13.03 1.19 7.55
C LEU A 49 -13.74 0.22 6.60
N THR A 50 -13.50 0.37 5.31
CA THR A 50 -13.98 -0.61 4.33
C THR A 50 -13.22 -1.93 4.48
N PRO A 51 -13.76 -3.06 3.99
CA PRO A 51 -13.03 -4.32 3.92
C PRO A 51 -11.69 -4.20 3.19
N LEU A 52 -11.60 -3.37 2.16
CA LEU A 52 -10.36 -3.11 1.44
C LEU A 52 -9.32 -2.42 2.35
N GLU A 53 -9.70 -1.39 3.08
CA GLU A 53 -8.82 -0.70 4.04
C GLU A 53 -8.40 -1.64 5.18
N ALA A 54 -9.35 -2.39 5.75
CA ALA A 54 -9.09 -3.34 6.82
C ALA A 54 -8.16 -4.48 6.41
N SER A 55 -8.05 -4.78 5.12
CA SER A 55 -7.17 -5.83 4.59
C SER A 55 -5.68 -5.51 4.74
N GLY A 56 -5.33 -4.23 4.89
CA GLY A 56 -3.95 -3.75 4.90
C GLY A 56 -3.25 -3.83 3.54
N LEU A 57 -3.99 -4.09 2.44
CA LEU A 57 -3.41 -4.21 1.10
C LEU A 57 -2.63 -2.97 0.70
N ILE A 58 -3.19 -1.81 0.96
CA ILE A 58 -2.63 -0.53 0.52
C ILE A 58 -1.31 -0.24 1.24
N GLU A 59 -1.31 -0.32 2.57
CA GLU A 59 -0.12 -0.04 3.40
C GLU A 59 0.99 -1.06 3.16
N LYS A 60 0.63 -2.34 3.03
CA LYS A 60 1.61 -3.43 2.87
C LYS A 60 2.22 -3.50 1.47
N THR A 61 1.67 -2.78 0.50
CA THR A 61 2.25 -2.61 -0.84
C THR A 61 2.90 -1.24 -1.04
N GLY A 62 2.99 -0.43 0.02
CA GLY A 62 3.63 0.89 -0.01
C GLY A 62 2.81 1.99 -0.68
N GLY A 63 1.52 1.77 -0.89
CA GLY A 63 0.62 2.75 -1.46
C GLY A 63 -0.09 3.63 -0.44
N ARG A 64 -1.12 4.34 -0.92
CA ARG A 64 -1.94 5.25 -0.11
C ARG A 64 -3.40 5.26 -0.58
N SER A 65 -4.31 5.49 0.37
CA SER A 65 -5.73 5.71 0.08
C SER A 65 -6.03 7.20 -0.02
N PHE A 66 -6.80 7.57 -1.04
CA PHE A 66 -7.34 8.90 -1.27
C PHE A 66 -8.86 8.81 -1.23
N TYR A 67 -9.51 9.82 -0.65
CA TYR A 67 -10.96 9.83 -0.48
C TYR A 67 -11.58 10.90 -1.38
N ALA A 68 -12.47 10.49 -2.25
CA ALA A 68 -13.24 11.40 -3.09
C ALA A 68 -14.39 12.01 -2.27
N THR A 69 -14.20 13.20 -1.73
CA THR A 69 -15.17 13.87 -0.85
C THR A 69 -16.05 14.89 -1.55
N GLY A 70 -15.82 15.16 -2.82
CA GLY A 70 -16.51 16.20 -3.58
C GLY A 70 -16.68 15.86 -5.05
N LYS A 71 -17.13 16.86 -5.81
CA LYS A 71 -17.28 16.76 -7.27
C LYS A 71 -16.01 17.12 -8.04
N ASP A 72 -15.07 17.76 -7.36
CA ASP A 72 -13.81 18.19 -7.95
C ASP A 72 -12.73 17.14 -7.65
N PHE A 73 -12.37 16.40 -8.66
CA PHE A 73 -11.36 15.34 -8.59
C PHE A 73 -9.94 15.83 -8.92
N GLU A 74 -9.79 17.04 -9.47
CA GLU A 74 -8.51 17.54 -9.92
C GLU A 74 -7.47 17.62 -8.79
N PRO A 75 -7.77 18.21 -7.59
CA PRO A 75 -6.81 18.23 -6.49
C PRO A 75 -6.45 16.84 -5.98
N LEU A 76 -7.41 15.90 -6.00
CA LEU A 76 -7.18 14.51 -5.60
C LEU A 76 -6.20 13.81 -6.53
N PHE A 77 -6.40 13.93 -7.85
CA PHE A 77 -5.51 13.31 -8.83
C PHE A 77 -4.14 14.00 -8.89
N ALA A 78 -4.06 15.31 -8.63
CA ALA A 78 -2.79 16.01 -8.47
C ALA A 78 -1.99 15.46 -7.28
N ALA A 79 -2.63 15.29 -6.11
CA ALA A 79 -2.00 14.71 -4.93
C ALA A 79 -1.58 13.24 -5.15
N LEU A 80 -2.39 12.45 -5.87
CA LEU A 80 -2.05 11.08 -6.23
C LEU A 80 -0.85 11.03 -7.18
N ALA A 81 -0.79 11.92 -8.16
CA ALA A 81 0.34 12.02 -9.09
C ALA A 81 1.63 12.40 -8.36
N GLU A 82 1.56 13.36 -7.43
CA GLU A 82 2.69 13.75 -6.58
C GLU A 82 3.19 12.57 -5.74
N GLU A 83 2.31 11.83 -5.08
CA GLU A 83 2.67 10.65 -4.27
C GLU A 83 3.39 9.59 -5.13
N ILE A 84 2.89 9.30 -6.34
CA ILE A 84 3.48 8.30 -7.23
C ILE A 84 4.86 8.75 -7.74
N THR A 85 5.00 10.02 -8.10
CA THR A 85 6.26 10.55 -8.64
C THR A 85 7.32 10.82 -7.59
N SER A 86 6.93 10.90 -6.31
CA SER A 86 7.85 11.08 -5.17
C SER A 86 8.43 9.77 -4.63
N SER A 87 8.17 8.64 -5.28
CA SER A 87 8.68 7.33 -4.84
C SER A 87 10.14 7.13 -5.26
N TYR A 88 10.89 6.44 -4.40
CA TYR A 88 12.29 6.09 -4.64
C TYR A 88 12.44 4.57 -4.66
N ALA A 89 13.24 4.06 -5.58
CA ALA A 89 13.70 2.68 -5.56
C ALA A 89 15.11 2.63 -4.94
N LEU A 90 15.25 1.87 -3.88
CA LEU A 90 16.53 1.65 -3.22
C LEU A 90 16.97 0.21 -3.45
N ALA A 91 18.16 0.04 -3.99
CA ALA A 91 18.80 -1.24 -4.17
C ALA A 91 20.03 -1.35 -3.25
N PHE A 92 20.24 -2.53 -2.66
CA PHE A 92 21.40 -2.82 -1.84
C PHE A 92 21.83 -4.28 -2.04
N TYR A 93 23.09 -4.54 -1.77
CA TYR A 93 23.60 -5.92 -1.76
C TYR A 93 23.32 -6.54 -0.40
N ALA A 94 22.74 -7.74 -0.41
CA ALA A 94 22.60 -8.52 0.82
C ALA A 94 24.00 -8.90 1.34
N ASP A 95 24.18 -8.81 2.66
CA ASP A 95 25.43 -9.24 3.31
C ASP A 95 25.56 -10.78 3.20
N GLU A 96 26.54 -11.25 2.44
CA GLU A 96 26.80 -12.67 2.20
C GLU A 96 27.45 -13.38 3.38
N GLU A 97 28.02 -12.65 4.35
CA GLU A 97 28.78 -13.23 5.45
C GLU A 97 27.96 -14.09 6.42
N LYS A 98 26.64 -14.10 6.30
CA LYS A 98 25.76 -14.91 7.13
C LYS A 98 24.77 -15.68 6.26
N PRO A 99 25.18 -16.78 5.62
CA PRO A 99 24.26 -17.65 4.93
C PRO A 99 23.30 -18.27 5.99
N GLY A 100 22.15 -17.71 6.14
CA GLY A 100 21.08 -18.25 6.97
C GLY A 100 19.97 -18.65 6.01
N GLU A 101 19.99 -19.91 5.60
CA GLU A 101 18.94 -20.49 4.74
C GLU A 101 17.56 -20.10 5.25
N GLY A 102 16.78 -19.46 4.36
CA GLY A 102 15.37 -19.20 4.58
C GLY A 102 15.00 -18.22 5.69
N LYS A 103 15.95 -17.54 6.34
CA LYS A 103 15.62 -16.54 7.38
C LYS A 103 15.18 -15.25 6.76
N PHE A 104 14.06 -14.74 7.23
CA PHE A 104 13.59 -13.39 6.90
C PHE A 104 14.53 -12.35 7.55
N ARG A 105 15.05 -11.44 6.74
CA ARG A 105 15.88 -10.32 7.18
C ARG A 105 15.08 -9.04 7.09
N GLN A 106 14.92 -8.38 8.22
CA GLN A 106 14.20 -7.12 8.31
C GLN A 106 15.06 -5.99 7.73
N VAL A 107 14.43 -5.14 6.91
CA VAL A 107 15.00 -3.90 6.39
C VAL A 107 14.21 -2.74 6.97
N ARG A 108 14.92 -1.76 7.50
CA ARG A 108 14.33 -0.53 7.99
C ARG A 108 15.01 0.66 7.32
N ILE A 109 14.21 1.57 6.78
CA ILE A 109 14.69 2.82 6.22
C ILE A 109 14.58 3.88 7.32
N GLU A 110 15.70 4.54 7.63
CA GLU A 110 15.77 5.63 8.57
C GLU A 110 16.04 6.94 7.83
N THR A 111 15.35 7.98 8.21
CA THR A 111 15.49 9.32 7.63
C THR A 111 15.78 10.34 8.72
N PRO A 112 16.37 11.49 8.36
CA PRO A 112 16.50 12.61 9.30
C PRO A 112 15.15 13.04 9.87
N ALA A 113 15.20 13.69 11.03
CA ALA A 113 13.99 14.20 11.68
C ALA A 113 13.20 15.13 10.74
N GLY A 114 11.88 14.99 10.73
CA GLY A 114 10.96 15.79 9.90
C GLY A 114 10.49 15.09 8.61
N PHE A 115 11.06 13.94 8.26
CA PHE A 115 10.60 13.15 7.13
C PHE A 115 9.85 11.91 7.59
N GLN A 116 8.76 11.59 6.90
CA GLN A 116 8.03 10.33 7.08
C GLN A 116 8.34 9.41 5.89
N VAL A 117 8.73 8.18 6.18
CA VAL A 117 9.00 7.17 5.17
C VAL A 117 7.91 6.10 5.20
N LYS A 118 7.45 5.76 4.02
CA LYS A 118 6.66 4.55 3.79
C LYS A 118 7.52 3.60 2.97
N GLN A 119 7.61 2.36 3.40
CA GLN A 119 8.30 1.32 2.65
C GLN A 119 7.32 0.20 2.29
N ASN A 120 7.42 -0.29 1.07
CA ASN A 120 6.57 -1.37 0.56
C ASN A 120 7.02 -2.75 1.06
N ARG A 121 8.26 -2.89 1.51
CA ARG A 121 8.81 -4.16 2.02
C ARG A 121 9.45 -3.94 3.38
N THR A 122 9.12 -4.79 4.33
CA THR A 122 9.70 -4.76 5.67
C THR A 122 10.95 -5.63 5.77
N GLY A 123 11.29 -6.36 4.72
CA GLY A 123 12.45 -7.24 4.69
C GLY A 123 12.48 -8.12 3.45
N TYR A 124 13.43 -9.03 3.44
CA TYR A 124 13.63 -10.00 2.36
C TYR A 124 14.03 -11.36 2.91
N GLN A 125 13.83 -12.37 2.11
CA GLN A 125 14.23 -13.73 2.39
C GLN A 125 15.29 -14.16 1.37
N VAL A 126 16.45 -14.61 1.83
CA VAL A 126 17.48 -15.15 0.94
C VAL A 126 16.99 -16.50 0.45
N LYS A 127 16.78 -16.64 -0.86
CA LYS A 127 16.55 -17.92 -1.51
C LYS A 127 17.91 -18.49 -1.90
N ASN A 128 18.17 -19.74 -1.55
CA ASN A 128 19.30 -20.45 -2.13
C ASN A 128 18.84 -20.92 -3.52
N ASP A 129 19.59 -20.53 -4.54
CA ASP A 129 19.47 -21.10 -5.88
C ASP A 129 20.00 -22.54 -5.93
#